data_9b4b816433bd33480ebef07a2ad20703
#
_entry.id   9b4b816433bd33480ebef07a2ad20703
#
_cell.length_a   1.000
_cell.length_b   1.000
_cell.length_c   1.000
_cell.angle_alpha   90.00
_cell.angle_beta   90.00
_cell.angle_gamma   90.00
#
_symmetry.space_group_name_H-M   'P 1'
#
loop_
_entity.id
_entity.type
_entity.pdbx_description
1 polymer ?
#
loop_
_entity_poly.entity_id
_entity_poly.type
_entity_poly.pdbx_seq_one_letter_code
_entity_poly.pdbx_strand_id
1 'polypeptide(L)'
;MKTLYYDCFAGISGDMNLGALVDAGADAAELERRLQTLGVGGWRLEISRESRLGIFGTRVHVALDSGACEGAENFGHTHSEGCAHSHRDHEHSYNACEHSNHDHEHFHDTNEHSQHEHSHNTREHFHHTHENSHHTHGHSAENLAYCTSNNGHSIKESGEIETSAEALAHNNRNETAHGGAAAHHHSHRTFGEIAKIIENSGLSERVKRDSTKIFRALAEAEAKVHGVEIENVHFHEVGAVDSIVDIVGAAVCFELLGVDRIVSSAVELGSGTVRCAHGVMPVPAPATAELAKSFPSKVGGAAHEATTPTGAAIIASMCDAYEPKLSGKVSSVGIGIGGSDVPGIANVLRVMVYETRQEPLSLTEEMALVEANIDDMSAEELAEFAQSLFGEGAVDAWQEPIAMKKCRVGVKVCALCPPEAEDRVAAAFFERSGTLGVRRMRVRRDSLPREETVFESSFGKVRVKTARFGGIRKSKAEADDIAKISAKTRMPFGKLSRKILDEFERKGAE
;
A
#
# COMPACT_ATOMS: atom_id res chain seq x y z
N MET A 1 5.45 -7.06 17.50
CA MET A 1 4.91 -5.93 16.71
C MET A 1 3.55 -6.34 16.14
N LYS A 2 2.54 -5.52 16.32
CA LYS A 2 1.22 -5.73 15.74
C LYS A 2 1.10 -4.96 14.43
N THR A 3 0.91 -5.67 13.33
CA THR A 3 0.73 -5.09 12.00
C THR A 3 -0.72 -5.23 11.59
N LEU A 4 -1.37 -4.10 11.30
CA LEU A 4 -2.71 -4.06 10.71
C LEU A 4 -2.57 -4.12 9.19
N TYR A 5 -3.20 -5.11 8.57
CA TYR A 5 -3.27 -5.25 7.12
C TYR A 5 -4.69 -4.92 6.63
N TYR A 6 -4.78 -3.97 5.75
CA TYR A 6 -5.99 -3.62 5.02
C TYR A 6 -6.09 -4.42 3.72
N ASP A 7 -7.15 -5.17 3.56
CA ASP A 7 -7.49 -5.86 2.31
C ASP A 7 -8.66 -5.13 1.64
N CYS A 8 -8.30 -4.16 0.81
CA CYS A 8 -9.22 -3.23 0.16
C CYS A 8 -9.72 -3.74 -1.20
N PHE A 9 -10.04 -5.05 -1.31
CA PHE A 9 -10.46 -5.67 -2.57
C PHE A 9 -11.79 -5.10 -3.12
N ALA A 10 -12.64 -4.58 -2.25
CA ALA A 10 -13.89 -3.90 -2.58
C ALA A 10 -13.88 -2.41 -2.19
N GLY A 11 -12.68 -1.84 -1.99
CA GLY A 11 -12.51 -0.44 -1.59
C GLY A 11 -12.52 -0.20 -0.09
N ILE A 12 -12.67 1.06 0.31
CA ILE A 12 -12.70 1.53 1.70
C ILE A 12 -13.45 2.85 1.83
N SER A 13 -14.33 2.93 2.83
CA SER A 13 -14.97 4.16 3.31
C SER A 13 -14.74 4.33 4.81
N GLY A 14 -15.11 5.47 5.37
CA GLY A 14 -14.93 5.75 6.80
C GLY A 14 -15.70 4.79 7.70
N ASP A 15 -16.97 4.58 7.41
CA ASP A 15 -17.87 3.66 8.11
C ASP A 15 -17.41 2.19 8.01
N MET A 16 -17.01 1.74 6.80
CA MET A 16 -16.42 0.41 6.61
C MET A 16 -15.15 0.23 7.42
N ASN A 17 -14.31 1.25 7.47
CA ASN A 17 -13.09 1.23 8.26
C ASN A 17 -13.37 1.10 9.76
N LEU A 18 -14.28 1.92 10.32
CA LEU A 18 -14.67 1.80 11.72
C LEU A 18 -15.28 0.43 12.02
N GLY A 19 -16.18 -0.05 11.14
CA GLY A 19 -16.78 -1.37 11.28
C GLY A 19 -15.73 -2.48 11.32
N ALA A 20 -14.76 -2.45 10.42
CA ALA A 20 -13.70 -3.45 10.35
C ALA A 20 -12.79 -3.42 11.59
N LEU A 21 -12.45 -2.23 12.10
CA LEU A 21 -11.59 -2.08 13.27
C LEU A 21 -12.29 -2.51 14.56
N VAL A 22 -13.59 -2.21 14.72
CA VAL A 22 -14.42 -2.69 15.83
C VAL A 22 -14.57 -4.21 15.76
N ASP A 23 -14.85 -4.76 14.59
CA ASP A 23 -14.95 -6.22 14.38
C ASP A 23 -13.61 -6.95 14.65
N ALA A 24 -12.48 -6.28 14.41
CA ALA A 24 -11.15 -6.78 14.73
C ALA A 24 -10.81 -6.75 16.23
N GLY A 25 -11.65 -6.12 17.06
CA GLY A 25 -11.52 -6.12 18.52
C GLY A 25 -11.25 -4.75 19.15
N ALA A 26 -11.41 -3.63 18.43
CA ALA A 26 -11.44 -2.31 19.06
C ALA A 26 -12.70 -2.19 19.94
N ASP A 27 -12.54 -1.77 21.19
CA ASP A 27 -13.65 -1.63 22.14
C ASP A 27 -14.54 -0.46 21.70
N ALA A 28 -15.78 -0.78 21.31
CA ALA A 28 -16.74 0.18 20.77
C ALA A 28 -17.19 1.21 21.84
N ALA A 29 -17.33 0.82 23.09
CA ALA A 29 -17.74 1.72 24.17
C ALA A 29 -16.61 2.72 24.49
N GLU A 30 -15.37 2.24 24.51
CA GLU A 30 -14.21 3.11 24.71
C GLU A 30 -13.97 4.03 23.51
N LEU A 31 -14.20 3.55 22.27
CA LEU A 31 -14.18 4.36 21.06
C LEU A 31 -15.15 5.53 21.18
N GLU A 32 -16.43 5.26 21.46
CA GLU A 32 -17.46 6.29 21.58
C GLU A 32 -17.14 7.27 22.72
N ARG A 33 -16.73 6.77 23.89
CA ARG A 33 -16.32 7.58 25.04
C ARG A 33 -15.21 8.56 24.70
N ARG A 34 -14.21 8.12 23.94
CA ARG A 34 -13.08 8.97 23.51
C ARG A 34 -13.53 10.00 22.48
N LEU A 35 -14.34 9.60 21.52
CA LEU A 35 -14.87 10.51 20.50
C LEU A 35 -15.75 11.61 21.09
N GLN A 36 -16.49 11.35 22.17
CA GLN A 36 -17.25 12.38 22.89
C GLN A 36 -16.38 13.53 23.42
N THR A 37 -15.08 13.30 23.66
CA THR A 37 -14.14 14.33 24.11
C THR A 37 -13.80 15.38 23.03
N LEU A 38 -14.20 15.15 21.76
CA LEU A 38 -14.07 16.14 20.69
C LEU A 38 -14.94 17.39 20.92
N GLY A 39 -15.95 17.30 21.78
CA GLY A 39 -16.88 18.41 22.00
C GLY A 39 -17.78 18.72 20.80
N VAL A 40 -17.82 17.84 19.80
CA VAL A 40 -18.75 17.91 18.68
C VAL A 40 -19.98 17.10 19.06
N GLY A 41 -21.10 17.77 19.27
CA GLY A 41 -22.35 17.13 19.67
C GLY A 41 -23.27 16.75 18.51
N GLY A 42 -24.39 16.12 18.83
CA GLY A 42 -25.46 15.80 17.88
C GLY A 42 -25.23 14.55 17.05
N TRP A 43 -24.48 13.58 17.55
CA TRP A 43 -24.24 12.31 16.91
C TRP A 43 -24.15 11.15 17.92
N ARG A 44 -24.37 9.93 17.44
CA ARG A 44 -24.12 8.66 18.16
C ARG A 44 -23.61 7.60 17.18
N LEU A 45 -22.91 6.60 17.71
CA LEU A 45 -22.54 5.42 16.93
C LEU A 45 -23.65 4.37 16.96
N GLU A 46 -24.13 3.99 15.78
CA GLU A 46 -25.02 2.84 15.62
C GLU A 46 -24.21 1.66 15.10
N ILE A 47 -24.12 0.62 15.92
CA ILE A 47 -23.29 -0.56 15.62
C ILE A 47 -24.21 -1.75 15.48
N SER A 48 -24.18 -2.41 14.32
CA SER A 48 -24.99 -3.57 14.00
C SER A 48 -24.16 -4.69 13.37
N ARG A 49 -24.69 -5.91 13.44
CA ARG A 49 -24.14 -7.06 12.69
C ARG A 49 -24.97 -7.26 11.45
N GLU A 50 -24.32 -7.13 10.30
CA GLU A 50 -24.99 -7.27 9.00
C GLU A 50 -24.22 -8.25 8.11
N SER A 51 -24.79 -8.55 6.93
CA SER A 51 -24.08 -9.36 5.93
C SER A 51 -24.20 -8.77 4.53
N ARG A 52 -23.18 -9.05 3.71
CA ARG A 52 -23.17 -8.78 2.26
C ARG A 52 -22.79 -10.07 1.55
N LEU A 53 -23.66 -10.56 0.66
CA LEU A 53 -23.48 -11.84 -0.04
C LEU A 53 -23.09 -13.00 0.89
N GLY A 54 -23.71 -13.07 2.09
CA GLY A 54 -23.45 -14.11 3.08
C GLY A 54 -22.18 -13.93 3.93
N ILE A 55 -21.42 -12.87 3.73
CA ILE A 55 -20.28 -12.51 4.57
C ILE A 55 -20.78 -11.60 5.69
N PHE A 56 -20.69 -12.07 6.95
CA PHE A 56 -21.08 -11.32 8.12
C PHE A 56 -19.94 -10.44 8.63
N GLY A 57 -20.29 -9.24 9.08
CA GLY A 57 -19.35 -8.27 9.64
C GLY A 57 -20.05 -7.25 10.52
N THR A 58 -19.30 -6.26 10.95
CA THR A 58 -19.81 -5.14 11.75
C THR A 58 -20.04 -3.92 10.85
N ARG A 59 -21.22 -3.34 10.92
CA ARG A 59 -21.51 -2.03 10.37
C ARG A 59 -21.47 -1.02 11.50
N VAL A 60 -20.74 0.07 11.28
CA VAL A 60 -20.74 1.24 12.14
C VAL A 60 -21.31 2.41 11.32
N HIS A 61 -22.30 3.08 11.88
CA HIS A 61 -22.92 4.25 11.26
C HIS A 61 -22.93 5.40 12.25
N VAL A 62 -22.53 6.58 11.81
CA VAL A 62 -22.61 7.81 12.60
C VAL A 62 -23.99 8.42 12.39
N ALA A 63 -24.90 8.13 13.30
CA ALA A 63 -26.25 8.68 13.26
C ALA A 63 -26.25 10.10 13.85
N LEU A 64 -26.83 11.05 13.12
CA LEU A 64 -26.98 12.44 13.55
C LEU A 64 -28.33 12.61 14.24
N ASP A 65 -28.35 13.35 15.36
CA ASP A 65 -29.60 13.61 16.09
C ASP A 65 -30.54 14.46 15.24
N SER A 66 -31.79 14.09 15.18
CA SER A 66 -32.85 14.70 14.33
C SER A 66 -33.15 16.18 14.62
N GLY A 67 -32.43 16.80 15.56
CA GLY A 67 -32.46 18.24 15.83
C GLY A 67 -31.24 19.01 15.30
N ALA A 68 -30.20 18.33 14.80
CA ALA A 68 -28.97 18.95 14.34
C ALA A 68 -28.80 18.91 12.80
N CYS A 69 -29.62 18.16 12.10
CA CYS A 69 -29.51 18.00 10.63
C CYS A 69 -30.87 17.71 10.00
N GLU A 70 -31.58 18.73 9.60
CA GLU A 70 -32.42 18.62 8.42
C GLU A 70 -31.54 19.05 7.23
N GLY A 71 -31.03 18.10 6.47
CA GLY A 71 -30.22 18.39 5.28
C GLY A 71 -29.28 17.30 4.80
N ALA A 72 -29.17 16.17 5.50
CA ALA A 72 -28.60 14.99 4.88
C ALA A 72 -29.72 14.27 4.12
N GLU A 73 -30.00 14.71 2.88
CA GLU A 73 -30.68 13.82 1.96
C GLU A 73 -29.78 12.58 1.85
N ASN A 74 -30.35 11.46 2.25
CA ASN A 74 -29.85 10.15 1.94
C ASN A 74 -29.59 10.08 0.43
N PHE A 75 -28.38 10.30 -0.02
CA PHE A 75 -27.96 9.94 -1.35
C PHE A 75 -27.80 8.41 -1.43
N GLY A 76 -28.86 7.71 -0.98
CA GLY A 76 -29.04 6.31 -1.29
C GLY A 76 -29.31 6.20 -2.79
N HIS A 77 -28.57 5.36 -3.45
CA HIS A 77 -28.76 4.98 -4.83
C HIS A 77 -30.21 4.56 -5.06
N THR A 78 -31.04 5.45 -5.59
CA THR A 78 -32.34 5.08 -6.13
C THR A 78 -32.14 4.56 -7.55
N HIS A 79 -32.20 3.25 -7.70
CA HIS A 79 -32.48 2.67 -9.00
C HIS A 79 -33.86 3.18 -9.46
N SER A 80 -33.88 3.82 -10.61
CA SER A 80 -35.12 4.15 -11.32
C SER A 80 -35.80 2.85 -11.71
N GLU A 81 -36.79 2.42 -10.95
CA GLU A 81 -37.77 1.44 -11.41
C GLU A 81 -38.77 2.13 -12.34
N GLY A 82 -38.92 1.52 -13.50
CA GLY A 82 -39.79 1.98 -14.54
C GLY A 82 -41.27 1.95 -14.13
N CYS A 83 -42.01 2.86 -14.71
CA CYS A 83 -43.46 3.00 -14.65
C CYS A 83 -44.23 1.69 -14.66
N ALA A 84 -44.93 1.40 -13.58
CA ALA A 84 -45.94 0.38 -13.56
C ALA A 84 -47.34 1.04 -13.70
N HIS A 85 -48.02 0.72 -14.76
CA HIS A 85 -49.43 1.06 -14.98
C HIS A 85 -50.30 0.29 -13.99
N SER A 86 -51.20 1.03 -13.35
CA SER A 86 -52.34 0.51 -12.57
C SER A 86 -53.31 -0.24 -13.43
N HIS A 87 -53.66 -1.47 -13.05
CA HIS A 87 -54.96 -2.08 -13.35
C HIS A 87 -55.51 -2.80 -12.14
N ARG A 88 -56.81 -2.51 -11.94
CA ARG A 88 -57.70 -2.94 -10.86
C ARG A 88 -57.97 -4.44 -10.89
N ASP A 89 -58.15 -4.93 -9.67
CA ASP A 89 -59.06 -5.97 -9.17
C ASP A 89 -59.66 -6.97 -10.14
N HIS A 90 -59.43 -8.26 -9.89
CA HIS A 90 -60.47 -9.27 -9.84
C HIS A 90 -60.00 -10.46 -8.98
N GLU A 91 -60.78 -10.70 -7.90
CA GLU A 91 -60.80 -11.94 -7.13
C GLU A 91 -61.25 -13.12 -7.99
N HIS A 92 -60.57 -14.25 -7.87
CA HIS A 92 -61.18 -15.57 -7.96
C HIS A 92 -60.40 -16.60 -7.13
N SER A 93 -61.10 -17.06 -6.10
CA SER A 93 -60.86 -18.32 -5.39
C SER A 93 -61.06 -19.53 -6.31
N TYR A 94 -60.29 -20.61 -6.12
CA TYR A 94 -60.75 -22.00 -6.04
C TYR A 94 -59.61 -22.99 -5.73
N ASN A 95 -59.79 -23.62 -4.60
CA ASN A 95 -59.73 -25.05 -4.26
C ASN A 95 -58.53 -25.93 -4.57
N ALA A 96 -58.18 -26.57 -3.47
CA ALA A 96 -57.36 -27.72 -3.20
C ALA A 96 -57.56 -28.94 -4.14
N CYS A 97 -56.48 -29.69 -4.33
CA CYS A 97 -56.53 -31.14 -4.45
C CYS A 97 -55.26 -31.78 -3.87
N GLU A 98 -55.49 -32.60 -2.86
CA GLU A 98 -54.57 -33.57 -2.28
C GLU A 98 -54.37 -34.76 -3.25
N HIS A 99 -53.19 -35.35 -3.23
CA HIS A 99 -52.94 -36.80 -3.34
C HIS A 99 -51.47 -37.05 -2.96
N SER A 100 -51.23 -37.61 -1.84
CA SER A 100 -50.98 -38.95 -1.28
C SER A 100 -49.91 -39.80 -1.97
N ASN A 101 -48.89 -40.09 -1.16
CA ASN A 101 -48.13 -41.31 -0.93
C ASN A 101 -47.58 -42.15 -2.07
N HIS A 102 -46.27 -42.43 -1.99
CA HIS A 102 -45.84 -43.81 -1.80
C HIS A 102 -44.40 -43.89 -1.27
N ASP A 103 -44.28 -44.61 -0.14
CA ASP A 103 -43.06 -45.12 0.48
C ASP A 103 -42.41 -46.18 -0.39
N HIS A 104 -41.11 -46.29 -0.34
CA HIS A 104 -40.39 -47.58 -0.34
C HIS A 104 -39.05 -47.42 0.40
N GLU A 105 -39.01 -48.05 1.59
CA GLU A 105 -37.80 -48.50 2.31
C GLU A 105 -37.21 -49.73 1.61
N HIS A 106 -35.87 -49.87 1.71
CA HIS A 106 -35.08 -51.09 1.95
C HIS A 106 -33.62 -50.68 2.23
N PHE A 107 -33.16 -50.81 3.37
CA PHE A 107 -32.54 -51.81 4.29
C PHE A 107 -31.39 -52.60 3.69
N HIS A 108 -30.37 -52.71 4.59
CA HIS A 108 -29.27 -53.69 4.73
C HIS A 108 -27.93 -53.30 4.07
N ASP A 109 -26.87 -53.55 4.67
CA ASP A 109 -26.33 -53.85 6.04
C ASP A 109 -24.83 -54.11 5.85
N THR A 110 -24.06 -53.66 6.81
CA THR A 110 -22.78 -54.15 7.35
C THR A 110 -21.80 -54.90 6.46
N ASN A 111 -20.52 -54.59 6.43
CA ASN A 111 -19.53 -55.26 7.29
C ASN A 111 -18.08 -54.79 7.03
N GLU A 112 -17.36 -54.79 8.13
CA GLU A 112 -15.94 -54.66 8.37
C GLU A 112 -15.05 -55.64 7.59
N HIS A 113 -13.81 -55.29 7.31
CA HIS A 113 -12.57 -55.87 7.84
C HIS A 113 -11.30 -55.52 7.03
N SER A 114 -10.38 -55.00 7.75
CA SER A 114 -8.99 -55.37 8.05
C SER A 114 -7.96 -55.47 6.91
N GLN A 115 -6.93 -54.67 7.16
CA GLN A 115 -5.47 -54.94 7.11
C GLN A 115 -4.93 -55.86 6.02
N HIS A 116 -3.94 -55.39 5.28
CA HIS A 116 -2.58 -55.92 5.31
C HIS A 116 -1.60 -55.12 4.46
N GLU A 117 -0.46 -54.88 5.04
CA GLU A 117 0.80 -54.45 4.42
C GLU A 117 1.24 -55.41 3.32
N HIS A 118 1.95 -54.92 2.32
CA HIS A 118 3.27 -55.44 1.92
C HIS A 118 3.95 -54.59 0.85
N SER A 119 5.18 -54.29 1.12
CA SER A 119 6.27 -53.78 0.29
C SER A 119 6.57 -54.68 -0.91
N HIS A 120 7.14 -54.10 -1.96
CA HIS A 120 8.34 -54.47 -2.74
C HIS A 120 8.31 -53.78 -4.10
N ASN A 121 9.23 -52.89 -4.31
CA ASN A 121 10.54 -52.99 -4.97
C ASN A 121 10.54 -53.51 -6.42
N THR A 122 11.29 -52.78 -7.22
CA THR A 122 12.10 -53.09 -8.40
C THR A 122 11.60 -52.66 -9.79
N ARG A 123 12.38 -51.72 -10.29
CA ARG A 123 13.27 -51.79 -11.50
C ARG A 123 12.69 -51.81 -12.92
N GLU A 124 13.14 -50.76 -13.62
CA GLU A 124 13.78 -50.77 -14.95
C GLU A 124 13.01 -51.30 -16.16
N HIS A 125 12.90 -50.49 -17.19
CA HIS A 125 13.56 -50.55 -18.51
C HIS A 125 12.88 -49.59 -19.51
N PHE A 126 13.59 -48.66 -20.05
CA PHE A 126 14.27 -48.56 -21.36
C PHE A 126 13.40 -48.73 -22.62
N HIS A 127 13.69 -47.81 -23.52
CA HIS A 127 13.70 -47.79 -24.98
C HIS A 127 12.53 -47.09 -25.67
N HIS A 128 12.85 -46.19 -26.40
CA HIS A 128 13.43 -45.83 -27.72
C HIS A 128 12.44 -44.99 -28.56
N THR A 129 12.91 -43.83 -28.91
CA THR A 129 13.09 -43.22 -30.22
C THR A 129 12.03 -43.42 -31.30
N HIS A 130 11.58 -42.30 -31.88
CA HIS A 130 11.74 -42.03 -33.29
C HIS A 130 11.57 -40.54 -33.62
N GLU A 131 12.57 -40.06 -34.32
CA GLU A 131 12.66 -38.84 -35.12
C GLU A 131 11.68 -38.83 -36.29
N ASN A 132 11.27 -37.63 -36.69
CA ASN A 132 11.33 -37.12 -38.08
C ASN A 132 10.74 -35.71 -38.08
N SER A 133 11.49 -34.69 -38.27
CA SER A 133 12.13 -34.02 -39.40
C SER A 133 11.18 -33.42 -40.46
N HIS A 134 11.50 -32.12 -40.71
CA HIS A 134 11.21 -31.30 -41.90
C HIS A 134 9.84 -30.61 -41.96
N HIS A 135 9.69 -29.28 -42.12
CA HIS A 135 10.34 -28.43 -43.13
C HIS A 135 10.27 -26.95 -42.71
N THR A 136 11.35 -26.30 -42.99
CA THR A 136 11.57 -24.86 -43.14
C THR A 136 10.65 -24.21 -44.16
N HIS A 137 10.17 -23.00 -43.90
CA HIS A 137 10.24 -21.88 -44.85
C HIS A 137 10.18 -20.56 -44.07
N GLY A 138 11.28 -19.83 -44.20
CA GLY A 138 11.34 -18.43 -43.85
C GLY A 138 10.79 -17.56 -44.97
N HIS A 139 10.26 -16.41 -44.61
CA HIS A 139 10.34 -15.19 -45.41
C HIS A 139 10.33 -13.96 -44.53
N SER A 140 11.34 -13.22 -44.76
CA SER A 140 11.77 -11.87 -44.53
C SER A 140 10.71 -10.78 -44.36
N ALA A 141 11.17 -9.80 -43.62
CA ALA A 141 10.71 -8.44 -43.43
C ALA A 141 10.30 -7.72 -44.75
N GLU A 142 9.34 -6.77 -44.58
CA GLU A 142 9.50 -5.42 -45.14
C GLU A 142 8.32 -4.51 -44.75
N ASN A 143 8.69 -3.40 -44.21
CA ASN A 143 8.13 -2.05 -44.26
C ASN A 143 6.81 -1.84 -45.05
N LEU A 144 5.90 -1.06 -44.41
CA LEU A 144 5.24 0.02 -45.16
C LEU A 144 4.81 1.15 -44.20
N ALA A 145 5.45 2.27 -44.41
CA ALA A 145 5.11 3.58 -43.90
C ALA A 145 4.09 4.26 -44.84
N TYR A 146 3.44 5.28 -44.30
CA TYR A 146 2.77 6.41 -44.96
C TYR A 146 1.40 6.21 -45.61
N CYS A 147 0.41 6.94 -45.06
CA CYS A 147 -0.41 7.80 -45.89
C CYS A 147 -0.88 9.02 -45.07
N THR A 148 -0.23 10.12 -45.30
CA THR A 148 -0.73 11.45 -45.09
C THR A 148 -1.65 11.83 -46.26
N SER A 149 -2.78 12.46 -46.01
CA SER A 149 -3.44 13.32 -46.98
C SER A 149 -3.92 14.58 -46.35
N ASN A 150 -3.24 15.64 -46.70
CA ASN A 150 -3.63 17.03 -46.62
C ASN A 150 -4.95 17.28 -47.34
N ASN A 151 -5.81 18.12 -46.76
CA ASN A 151 -6.52 19.11 -47.56
C ASN A 151 -6.68 20.38 -46.71
N GLY A 152 -5.92 21.37 -47.13
CA GLY A 152 -6.02 22.72 -46.63
C GLY A 152 -7.19 23.47 -47.23
N HIS A 153 -7.78 24.33 -46.41
CA HIS A 153 -8.39 25.56 -46.91
C HIS A 153 -8.07 26.68 -45.89
N SER A 154 -7.31 27.60 -46.43
CA SER A 154 -6.97 28.88 -45.86
C SER A 154 -8.15 29.82 -46.02
N ILE A 155 -8.58 30.51 -44.93
CA ILE A 155 -9.18 31.84 -45.02
C ILE A 155 -8.62 32.64 -43.84
N LYS A 156 -8.01 33.76 -44.19
CA LYS A 156 -7.62 34.89 -43.35
C LYS A 156 -8.88 35.66 -42.96
N GLU A 157 -8.96 36.18 -41.74
CA GLU A 157 -8.97 37.61 -41.43
C GLU A 157 -9.32 37.87 -39.95
N SER A 158 -8.42 38.53 -39.34
CA SER A 158 -8.47 39.65 -38.40
C SER A 158 -9.82 39.98 -37.73
N GLY A 159 -9.78 40.09 -36.40
CA GLY A 159 -10.80 40.74 -35.59
C GLY A 159 -10.41 40.75 -34.12
N GLU A 160 -9.70 41.76 -33.70
CA GLU A 160 -9.51 42.15 -32.31
C GLU A 160 -10.88 42.33 -31.64
N ILE A 161 -11.09 41.72 -30.47
CA ILE A 161 -12.16 42.14 -29.58
C ILE A 161 -11.55 42.44 -28.22
N GLU A 162 -11.60 43.72 -27.91
CA GLU A 162 -11.24 44.34 -26.66
C GLU A 162 -12.00 43.75 -25.46
N THR A 163 -11.27 43.70 -24.38
CA THR A 163 -11.75 43.56 -23.01
C THR A 163 -12.75 44.65 -22.67
N SER A 164 -13.94 44.29 -22.22
CA SER A 164 -14.78 45.16 -21.42
C SER A 164 -15.35 44.37 -20.23
N ALA A 165 -14.63 44.44 -19.15
CA ALA A 165 -15.17 44.28 -17.81
C ALA A 165 -15.81 45.60 -17.41
N GLU A 166 -17.13 45.74 -17.54
CA GLU A 166 -17.98 46.74 -16.88
C GLU A 166 -19.37 46.68 -17.54
N ALA A 167 -20.26 45.88 -16.96
CA ALA A 167 -21.72 46.12 -17.01
C ALA A 167 -22.49 44.93 -16.42
N LEU A 168 -22.56 44.83 -15.10
CA LEU A 168 -23.65 44.14 -14.37
C LEU A 168 -23.65 44.60 -12.90
N ALA A 169 -23.72 45.92 -12.72
CA ALA A 169 -24.19 46.54 -11.48
C ALA A 169 -25.30 47.47 -11.85
N HIS A 170 -26.54 47.04 -11.65
CA HIS A 170 -27.73 47.80 -11.36
C HIS A 170 -28.98 47.04 -11.84
N ASN A 171 -29.56 46.29 -10.91
CA ASN A 171 -31.00 46.28 -10.67
C ASN A 171 -31.27 45.44 -9.42
N ASN A 172 -31.32 46.15 -8.30
CA ASN A 172 -31.91 45.63 -7.10
C ASN A 172 -32.67 46.78 -6.41
N ARG A 173 -33.93 46.90 -6.69
CA ARG A 173 -34.89 47.57 -5.79
C ARG A 173 -36.28 46.99 -6.00
N ASN A 174 -36.82 46.56 -4.86
CA ASN A 174 -38.22 46.32 -4.52
C ASN A 174 -38.84 45.02 -5.02
N GLU A 175 -38.96 44.06 -4.06
CA GLU A 175 -40.29 43.61 -3.68
C GLU A 175 -40.26 43.03 -2.25
N THR A 176 -41.24 43.41 -1.50
CA THR A 176 -41.46 43.23 -0.06
C THR A 176 -41.86 41.80 0.32
N ALA A 177 -41.32 41.36 1.42
CA ALA A 177 -41.84 40.42 2.45
C ALA A 177 -42.92 39.41 2.06
N HIS A 178 -42.59 38.11 2.21
CA HIS A 178 -43.33 37.11 2.99
C HIS A 178 -42.54 35.81 3.15
N GLY A 179 -42.47 35.32 4.38
CA GLY A 179 -42.17 33.92 4.71
C GLY A 179 -40.69 33.58 4.93
N GLY A 180 -40.26 33.63 6.19
CA GLY A 180 -38.98 33.12 6.61
C GLY A 180 -38.88 31.63 6.34
N ALA A 181 -38.08 31.26 5.38
CA ALA A 181 -37.45 29.95 5.31
C ALA A 181 -36.09 30.10 6.01
N ALA A 182 -35.94 29.42 7.14
CA ALA A 182 -34.68 29.32 7.82
C ALA A 182 -33.65 28.68 6.85
N ALA A 183 -32.67 29.47 6.46
CA ALA A 183 -31.53 28.97 5.72
C ALA A 183 -30.74 28.01 6.65
N HIS A 184 -30.85 26.74 6.38
CA HIS A 184 -30.00 25.75 7.05
C HIS A 184 -28.56 25.98 6.62
N HIS A 185 -27.76 26.59 7.49
CA HIS A 185 -26.32 26.70 7.34
C HIS A 185 -25.69 25.33 7.55
N HIS A 186 -25.37 24.62 6.46
CA HIS A 186 -24.36 23.57 6.51
C HIS A 186 -23.06 24.25 6.96
N SER A 187 -22.56 23.91 8.15
CA SER A 187 -21.30 24.49 8.63
C SER A 187 -20.14 23.79 7.90
N HIS A 188 -19.77 24.35 6.76
CA HIS A 188 -18.53 23.97 6.09
C HIS A 188 -17.36 24.36 7.00
N ARG A 189 -16.69 23.34 7.57
CA ARG A 189 -15.51 23.57 8.42
C ARG A 189 -14.25 23.61 7.58
N THR A 190 -13.35 24.52 7.97
CA THR A 190 -12.01 24.58 7.41
C THR A 190 -11.10 23.55 8.09
N PHE A 191 -9.99 23.20 7.43
CA PHE A 191 -8.95 22.35 8.05
C PHE A 191 -8.46 22.92 9.38
N GLY A 192 -8.28 24.25 9.48
CA GLY A 192 -7.85 24.91 10.72
C GLY A 192 -8.85 24.80 11.87
N GLU A 193 -10.16 24.80 11.59
CA GLU A 193 -11.20 24.59 12.61
C GLU A 193 -11.22 23.16 13.11
N ILE A 194 -11.10 22.17 12.20
CA ILE A 194 -11.03 20.75 12.57
C ILE A 194 -9.76 20.47 13.37
N ALA A 195 -8.61 21.00 12.98
CA ALA A 195 -7.37 20.87 13.72
C ALA A 195 -7.48 21.40 15.16
N LYS A 196 -8.18 22.54 15.36
CA LYS A 196 -8.45 23.09 16.71
C LYS A 196 -9.39 22.20 17.53
N ILE A 197 -10.42 21.59 16.92
CA ILE A 197 -11.30 20.64 17.58
C ILE A 197 -10.48 19.45 18.10
N ILE A 198 -9.62 18.87 17.26
CA ILE A 198 -8.76 17.75 17.62
C ILE A 198 -7.78 18.15 18.74
N GLU A 199 -7.10 19.29 18.60
CA GLU A 199 -6.10 19.75 19.56
C GLU A 199 -6.70 20.02 20.95
N ASN A 200 -7.90 20.61 21.02
CA ASN A 200 -8.58 20.92 22.26
C ASN A 200 -9.31 19.72 22.91
N SER A 201 -9.31 18.55 22.23
CA SER A 201 -9.97 17.35 22.73
C SER A 201 -9.19 16.67 23.86
N GLY A 202 -9.87 15.80 24.61
CA GLY A 202 -9.25 14.93 25.62
C GLY A 202 -8.55 13.68 25.08
N LEU A 203 -8.24 13.65 23.77
CA LEU A 203 -7.58 12.52 23.10
C LEU A 203 -6.08 12.47 23.41
N SER A 204 -5.46 11.30 23.23
CA SER A 204 -4.01 11.15 23.39
C SER A 204 -3.25 11.89 22.29
N GLU A 205 -2.01 12.27 22.56
CA GLU A 205 -1.14 12.95 21.59
C GLU A 205 -0.91 12.10 20.30
N ARG A 206 -0.94 10.78 20.43
CA ARG A 206 -0.87 9.86 19.28
C ARG A 206 -2.11 10.02 18.40
N VAL A 207 -3.29 9.96 19.00
CA VAL A 207 -4.55 10.07 18.26
C VAL A 207 -4.68 11.45 17.61
N LYS A 208 -4.35 12.53 18.34
CA LYS A 208 -4.34 13.91 17.78
C LYS A 208 -3.44 14.03 16.57
N ARG A 209 -2.21 13.55 16.67
CA ARG A 209 -1.23 13.56 15.58
C ARG A 209 -1.73 12.76 14.38
N ASP A 210 -2.19 11.53 14.59
CA ASP A 210 -2.60 10.62 13.54
C ASP A 210 -3.88 11.15 12.84
N SER A 211 -4.86 11.66 13.57
CA SER A 211 -6.05 12.31 13.03
C SER A 211 -5.72 13.55 12.21
N THR A 212 -4.85 14.43 12.74
CA THR A 212 -4.41 15.63 12.02
C THR A 212 -3.66 15.28 10.73
N LYS A 213 -2.87 14.20 10.74
CA LYS A 213 -2.16 13.70 9.55
C LYS A 213 -3.14 13.26 8.45
N ILE A 214 -4.22 12.56 8.81
CA ILE A 214 -5.24 12.13 7.85
C ILE A 214 -5.98 13.34 7.27
N PHE A 215 -6.43 14.28 8.11
CA PHE A 215 -7.10 15.48 7.66
C PHE A 215 -6.22 16.38 6.79
N ARG A 216 -4.92 16.46 7.08
CA ARG A 216 -3.97 17.21 6.26
C ARG A 216 -3.85 16.62 4.86
N ALA A 217 -3.70 15.30 4.73
CA ALA A 217 -3.63 14.64 3.43
C ALA A 217 -4.89 14.90 2.60
N LEU A 218 -6.06 14.88 3.23
CA LEU A 218 -7.32 15.19 2.59
C LEU A 218 -7.40 16.67 2.18
N ALA A 219 -7.00 17.60 3.07
CA ALA A 219 -6.98 19.04 2.77
C ALA A 219 -6.01 19.37 1.64
N GLU A 220 -4.86 18.73 1.54
CA GLU A 220 -3.91 18.88 0.44
C GLU A 220 -4.52 18.42 -0.90
N ALA A 221 -5.26 17.30 -0.89
CA ALA A 221 -5.95 16.82 -2.08
C ALA A 221 -7.08 17.78 -2.53
N GLU A 222 -7.92 18.24 -1.60
CA GLU A 222 -9.00 19.18 -1.85
C GLU A 222 -8.45 20.55 -2.31
N ALA A 223 -7.39 21.07 -1.66
CA ALA A 223 -6.73 22.31 -2.05
C ALA A 223 -6.30 22.28 -3.52
N LYS A 224 -5.75 21.14 -3.93
CA LYS A 224 -5.30 20.95 -5.31
C LYS A 224 -6.46 20.84 -6.29
N VAL A 225 -7.53 20.15 -5.92
CA VAL A 225 -8.74 20.02 -6.76
C VAL A 225 -9.41 21.36 -6.97
N HIS A 226 -9.48 22.18 -5.92
CA HIS A 226 -10.14 23.49 -5.95
C HIS A 226 -9.22 24.64 -6.39
N GLY A 227 -7.91 24.42 -6.51
CA GLY A 227 -6.96 25.45 -6.87
C GLY A 227 -6.82 26.55 -5.82
N VAL A 228 -6.94 26.20 -4.53
CA VAL A 228 -6.85 27.13 -3.39
C VAL A 228 -5.71 26.72 -2.47
N GLU A 229 -5.27 27.63 -1.59
CA GLU A 229 -4.32 27.29 -0.52
C GLU A 229 -5.00 26.43 0.53
N ILE A 230 -4.23 25.57 1.21
CA ILE A 230 -4.73 24.57 2.17
C ILE A 230 -5.51 25.21 3.35
N GLU A 231 -5.10 26.41 3.76
CA GLU A 231 -5.73 27.19 4.81
C GLU A 231 -7.14 27.67 4.43
N ASN A 232 -7.41 27.79 3.14
CA ASN A 232 -8.66 28.27 2.57
C ASN A 232 -9.57 27.15 2.07
N VAL A 233 -9.18 25.89 2.32
CA VAL A 233 -10.01 24.75 1.97
C VAL A 233 -11.22 24.69 2.88
N HIS A 234 -12.40 24.72 2.28
CA HIS A 234 -13.65 24.40 2.93
C HIS A 234 -14.04 22.98 2.51
N PHE A 235 -14.16 22.09 3.46
CA PHE A 235 -14.62 20.75 3.20
C PHE A 235 -16.12 20.75 2.93
N HIS A 236 -16.52 20.48 1.70
CA HIS A 236 -17.92 20.47 1.29
C HIS A 236 -18.68 19.22 1.75
N GLU A 237 -17.98 18.08 1.84
CA GLU A 237 -18.53 16.79 2.26
C GLU A 237 -17.84 16.28 3.52
N VAL A 238 -16.52 16.39 3.59
CA VAL A 238 -15.69 15.78 4.65
C VAL A 238 -15.54 16.66 5.90
N GLY A 239 -16.10 17.87 5.90
CA GLY A 239 -16.19 18.75 7.07
C GLY A 239 -17.39 18.47 7.99
N ALA A 240 -18.26 17.57 7.59
CA ALA A 240 -19.41 17.13 8.37
C ALA A 240 -18.99 16.30 9.59
N VAL A 241 -19.87 16.18 10.55
CA VAL A 241 -19.59 15.52 11.85
C VAL A 241 -19.27 14.05 11.69
N ASP A 242 -19.92 13.36 10.76
CA ASP A 242 -19.70 11.95 10.43
C ASP A 242 -18.25 11.68 10.00
N SER A 243 -17.74 12.46 9.06
CA SER A 243 -16.36 12.33 8.59
C SER A 243 -15.32 12.64 9.67
N ILE A 244 -15.63 13.61 10.57
CA ILE A 244 -14.75 13.89 11.72
C ILE A 244 -14.71 12.67 12.64
N VAL A 245 -15.87 12.09 12.94
CA VAL A 245 -15.99 10.89 13.78
C VAL A 245 -15.28 9.68 13.13
N ASP A 246 -15.42 9.49 11.82
CA ASP A 246 -14.78 8.41 11.07
C ASP A 246 -13.25 8.50 11.12
N ILE A 247 -12.70 9.68 10.83
CA ILE A 247 -11.25 9.87 10.76
C ILE A 247 -10.62 9.79 12.15
N VAL A 248 -11.19 10.50 13.12
CA VAL A 248 -10.67 10.45 14.50
C VAL A 248 -10.89 9.08 15.11
N GLY A 249 -12.03 8.45 14.82
CA GLY A 249 -12.35 7.09 15.24
C GLY A 249 -11.36 6.06 14.73
N ALA A 250 -10.91 6.18 13.47
CA ALA A 250 -9.85 5.35 12.91
C ALA A 250 -8.57 5.44 13.76
N ALA A 251 -8.11 6.65 14.06
CA ALA A 251 -6.91 6.87 14.87
C ALA A 251 -7.06 6.34 16.31
N VAL A 252 -8.25 6.49 16.93
CA VAL A 252 -8.58 5.90 18.23
C VAL A 252 -8.50 4.37 18.16
N CYS A 253 -9.10 3.76 17.15
CA CYS A 253 -9.08 2.30 16.98
C CYS A 253 -7.66 1.76 16.77
N PHE A 254 -6.77 2.46 16.05
CA PHE A 254 -5.37 2.06 15.91
C PHE A 254 -4.65 2.00 17.26
N GLU A 255 -4.94 2.96 18.14
CA GLU A 255 -4.40 2.96 19.50
C GLU A 255 -5.01 1.84 20.36
N LEU A 256 -6.34 1.65 20.33
CA LEU A 256 -7.03 0.61 21.08
C LEU A 256 -6.58 -0.81 20.70
N LEU A 257 -6.36 -1.06 19.43
CA LEU A 257 -5.82 -2.33 18.94
C LEU A 257 -4.32 -2.50 19.22
N GLY A 258 -3.63 -1.42 19.61
CA GLY A 258 -2.19 -1.41 19.84
C GLY A 258 -1.40 -1.67 18.56
N VAL A 259 -1.84 -1.09 17.45
CA VAL A 259 -1.20 -1.24 16.15
C VAL A 259 0.11 -0.46 16.12
N ASP A 260 1.19 -1.15 15.72
CA ASP A 260 2.54 -0.57 15.57
C ASP A 260 2.83 -0.18 14.11
N ARG A 261 2.24 -0.91 13.16
CA ARG A 261 2.45 -0.75 11.72
C ARG A 261 1.16 -0.98 10.96
N ILE A 262 0.93 -0.18 9.91
CA ILE A 262 -0.25 -0.29 9.04
C ILE A 262 0.23 -0.54 7.62
N VAL A 263 -0.37 -1.51 6.94
CA VAL A 263 -0.04 -1.86 5.56
C VAL A 263 -1.32 -2.19 4.79
N SER A 264 -1.29 -2.04 3.46
CA SER A 264 -2.48 -2.24 2.63
C SER A 264 -2.19 -3.09 1.40
N SER A 265 -3.21 -3.79 0.91
CA SER A 265 -3.26 -4.30 -0.47
C SER A 265 -3.33 -3.15 -1.48
N ALA A 266 -3.31 -3.46 -2.77
CA ALA A 266 -3.81 -2.52 -3.78
C ALA A 266 -5.30 -2.23 -3.52
N VAL A 267 -5.70 -0.95 -3.67
CA VAL A 267 -7.03 -0.44 -3.30
C VAL A 267 -7.95 -0.38 -4.51
N GLU A 268 -9.13 -1.01 -4.43
CA GLU A 268 -10.16 -0.88 -5.46
C GLU A 268 -10.83 0.51 -5.36
N LEU A 269 -10.73 1.31 -6.42
CA LEU A 269 -11.31 2.66 -6.47
C LEU A 269 -12.76 2.68 -6.94
N GLY A 270 -13.18 1.63 -7.66
CA GLY A 270 -14.50 1.55 -8.28
C GLY A 270 -14.54 2.07 -9.71
N SER A 271 -15.75 2.30 -10.21
CA SER A 271 -16.01 2.83 -11.56
C SER A 271 -17.43 3.43 -11.66
N GLY A 272 -17.71 4.09 -12.78
CA GLY A 272 -19.00 4.75 -13.02
C GLY A 272 -19.00 6.20 -12.62
N THR A 273 -20.09 6.67 -12.02
CA THR A 273 -20.26 8.07 -11.60
C THR A 273 -20.81 8.15 -10.19
N VAL A 274 -20.45 9.20 -9.47
CA VAL A 274 -20.98 9.56 -8.16
C VAL A 274 -21.61 10.96 -8.23
N ARG A 275 -22.71 11.16 -7.52
CA ARG A 275 -23.32 12.49 -7.35
C ARG A 275 -22.81 13.10 -6.06
N CYS A 276 -22.19 14.24 -6.14
CA CYS A 276 -21.60 14.96 -5.02
C CYS A 276 -21.99 16.46 -5.05
N ALA A 277 -21.48 17.27 -4.13
CA ALA A 277 -21.73 18.71 -4.09
C ALA A 277 -21.36 19.43 -5.40
N HIS A 278 -20.44 18.88 -6.18
CA HIS A 278 -20.00 19.40 -7.48
C HIS A 278 -20.81 18.86 -8.67
N GLY A 279 -21.92 18.16 -8.41
CA GLY A 279 -22.73 17.51 -9.45
C GLY A 279 -22.36 16.06 -9.67
N VAL A 280 -22.54 15.57 -10.90
CA VAL A 280 -22.19 14.18 -11.26
C VAL A 280 -20.73 14.12 -11.69
N MET A 281 -19.92 13.36 -10.97
CA MET A 281 -18.48 13.21 -11.19
C MET A 281 -18.11 11.77 -11.54
N PRO A 282 -17.04 11.52 -12.30
CA PRO A 282 -16.54 10.17 -12.51
C PRO A 282 -15.95 9.58 -11.24
N VAL A 283 -16.02 8.26 -11.10
CA VAL A 283 -15.33 7.50 -10.04
C VAL A 283 -13.95 7.06 -10.55
N PRO A 284 -12.88 7.26 -9.74
CA PRO A 284 -12.87 7.87 -8.41
C PRO A 284 -13.14 9.38 -8.43
N ALA A 285 -13.76 9.90 -7.35
CA ALA A 285 -13.96 11.34 -7.15
C ALA A 285 -12.61 12.09 -7.18
N PRO A 286 -12.59 13.41 -7.54
CA PRO A 286 -11.34 14.13 -7.77
C PRO A 286 -10.34 14.08 -6.60
N ALA A 287 -10.80 14.27 -5.37
CA ALA A 287 -9.95 14.17 -4.18
C ALA A 287 -9.39 12.75 -3.97
N THR A 288 -10.24 11.72 -4.16
CA THR A 288 -9.81 10.32 -4.12
C THR A 288 -8.75 10.02 -5.20
N ALA A 289 -8.94 10.52 -6.43
CA ALA A 289 -7.97 10.36 -7.51
C ALA A 289 -6.61 11.03 -7.20
N GLU A 290 -6.63 12.17 -6.53
CA GLU A 290 -5.42 12.86 -6.10
C GLU A 290 -4.68 12.07 -5.00
N LEU A 291 -5.39 11.57 -3.99
CA LEU A 291 -4.85 10.74 -2.92
C LEU A 291 -4.30 9.40 -3.42
N ALA A 292 -4.95 8.80 -4.44
CA ALA A 292 -4.55 7.53 -5.03
C ALA A 292 -3.17 7.54 -5.70
N LYS A 293 -2.56 8.71 -5.91
CA LYS A 293 -1.18 8.82 -6.39
C LYS A 293 -0.15 8.27 -5.40
N SER A 294 -0.50 8.15 -4.12
CA SER A 294 0.39 7.71 -3.05
C SER A 294 0.35 6.21 -2.77
N PHE A 295 -0.57 5.46 -3.40
CA PHE A 295 -0.72 4.02 -3.15
C PHE A 295 -1.11 3.24 -4.42
N PRO A 296 -0.79 1.93 -4.50
CA PRO A 296 -1.23 1.07 -5.57
C PRO A 296 -2.75 0.95 -5.61
N SER A 297 -3.36 1.13 -6.78
CA SER A 297 -4.81 1.10 -6.93
C SER A 297 -5.25 0.26 -8.12
N LYS A 298 -6.53 -0.15 -8.09
CA LYS A 298 -7.25 -0.84 -9.16
C LYS A 298 -8.52 -0.07 -9.48
N VAL A 299 -8.98 -0.16 -10.72
CA VAL A 299 -10.19 0.51 -11.20
C VAL A 299 -11.05 -0.50 -11.95
N GLY A 300 -12.36 -0.45 -11.76
CA GLY A 300 -13.32 -1.25 -12.54
C GLY A 300 -13.70 -2.59 -11.92
N GLY A 301 -13.19 -2.94 -10.75
CA GLY A 301 -13.61 -4.12 -10.00
C GLY A 301 -14.99 -3.96 -9.35
N ALA A 302 -15.45 -2.73 -9.14
CA ALA A 302 -16.76 -2.39 -8.59
C ALA A 302 -17.44 -1.31 -9.45
N ALA A 303 -18.74 -1.46 -9.73
CA ALA A 303 -19.51 -0.52 -10.54
C ALA A 303 -20.15 0.61 -9.69
N HIS A 304 -19.41 1.13 -8.72
CA HIS A 304 -19.79 2.23 -7.83
C HIS A 304 -18.53 2.87 -7.26
N GLU A 305 -18.66 3.94 -6.45
CA GLU A 305 -17.57 4.51 -5.67
C GLU A 305 -17.19 3.52 -4.56
N ALA A 306 -16.14 2.72 -4.80
CA ALA A 306 -15.66 1.73 -3.85
C ALA A 306 -14.77 2.35 -2.77
N THR A 307 -14.03 3.40 -3.11
CA THR A 307 -13.16 4.13 -2.18
C THR A 307 -13.56 5.59 -2.12
N THR A 308 -13.98 6.02 -0.94
CA THR A 308 -14.34 7.41 -0.65
C THR A 308 -13.10 8.26 -0.35
N PRO A 309 -13.20 9.61 -0.43
CA PRO A 309 -12.10 10.50 -0.04
C PRO A 309 -11.58 10.23 1.38
N THR A 310 -12.47 9.98 2.35
CA THR A 310 -12.11 9.62 3.74
C THR A 310 -11.29 8.34 3.81
N GLY A 311 -11.75 7.27 3.14
CA GLY A 311 -11.04 5.99 3.09
C GLY A 311 -9.67 6.12 2.41
N ALA A 312 -9.62 6.84 1.28
CA ALA A 312 -8.37 7.12 0.57
C ALA A 312 -7.36 7.90 1.43
N ALA A 313 -7.83 8.90 2.21
CA ALA A 313 -6.98 9.69 3.08
C ALA A 313 -6.38 8.85 4.22
N ILE A 314 -7.15 7.92 4.80
CA ILE A 314 -6.66 6.97 5.81
C ILE A 314 -5.53 6.12 5.23
N ILE A 315 -5.74 5.51 4.08
CA ILE A 315 -4.72 4.66 3.42
C ILE A 315 -3.49 5.48 3.03
N ALA A 316 -3.68 6.63 2.36
CA ALA A 316 -2.59 7.49 1.88
C ALA A 316 -1.68 8.00 3.00
N SER A 317 -2.27 8.30 4.17
CA SER A 317 -1.53 8.92 5.27
C SER A 317 -0.99 7.93 6.30
N MET A 318 -1.67 6.79 6.52
CA MET A 318 -1.37 5.92 7.65
C MET A 318 -0.62 4.65 7.27
N CYS A 319 -0.64 4.23 5.99
CA CYS A 319 0.07 3.03 5.58
C CYS A 319 1.58 3.25 5.48
N ASP A 320 2.33 2.33 6.08
CA ASP A 320 3.80 2.29 6.06
C ASP A 320 4.34 1.56 4.82
N ALA A 321 3.55 0.65 4.25
CA ALA A 321 3.89 -0.09 3.03
C ALA A 321 2.64 -0.63 2.33
N TYR A 322 2.78 -0.91 1.05
CA TYR A 322 1.73 -1.46 0.20
C TYR A 322 2.14 -2.82 -0.37
N GLU A 323 1.15 -3.71 -0.56
CA GLU A 323 1.33 -5.07 -1.08
C GLU A 323 2.50 -5.85 -0.44
N PRO A 324 2.67 -5.76 0.90
CA PRO A 324 3.81 -6.38 1.55
C PRO A 324 3.67 -7.90 1.59
N LYS A 325 4.79 -8.60 1.56
CA LYS A 325 4.84 -10.00 1.96
C LYS A 325 4.78 -10.05 3.49
N LEU A 326 3.64 -10.41 4.04
CA LEU A 326 3.46 -10.56 5.49
C LEU A 326 3.79 -11.97 5.94
N SER A 327 4.52 -12.08 7.04
CA SER A 327 4.81 -13.33 7.72
C SER A 327 4.52 -13.16 9.22
N GLY A 328 3.64 -13.97 9.75
CA GLY A 328 3.25 -13.87 11.15
C GLY A 328 1.97 -14.64 11.43
N LYS A 329 1.52 -14.64 12.69
CA LYS A 329 0.25 -15.23 13.09
C LYS A 329 -0.83 -14.15 13.02
N VAL A 330 -1.94 -14.43 12.37
CA VAL A 330 -3.14 -13.58 12.44
C VAL A 330 -3.74 -13.74 13.82
N SER A 331 -3.82 -12.66 14.58
CA SER A 331 -4.41 -12.63 15.92
C SER A 331 -5.90 -12.28 15.89
N SER A 332 -6.32 -11.42 14.96
CA SER A 332 -7.73 -11.11 14.74
C SER A 332 -8.00 -10.73 13.28
N VAL A 333 -9.26 -10.91 12.88
CA VAL A 333 -9.80 -10.52 11.59
C VAL A 333 -11.05 -9.68 11.85
N GLY A 334 -11.19 -8.57 11.16
CA GLY A 334 -12.37 -7.75 11.20
C GLY A 334 -12.94 -7.51 9.81
N ILE A 335 -14.26 -7.48 9.72
CA ILE A 335 -15.01 -7.21 8.50
C ILE A 335 -15.94 -6.03 8.73
N GLY A 336 -15.69 -4.94 8.03
CA GLY A 336 -16.54 -3.75 7.99
C GLY A 336 -17.51 -3.82 6.83
N ILE A 337 -18.78 -3.62 7.11
CA ILE A 337 -19.88 -3.71 6.14
C ILE A 337 -20.15 -2.34 5.53
N GLY A 338 -20.10 -2.25 4.21
CA GLY A 338 -20.47 -1.04 3.47
C GLY A 338 -21.98 -0.78 3.42
N GLY A 339 -22.33 0.49 3.25
CA GLY A 339 -23.73 0.95 3.26
C GLY A 339 -24.56 0.45 2.08
N SER A 340 -23.95 0.22 0.92
CA SER A 340 -24.63 -0.15 -0.32
C SER A 340 -24.54 -1.64 -0.62
N ASP A 341 -25.63 -2.22 -1.12
CA ASP A 341 -25.62 -3.55 -1.74
C ASP A 341 -25.18 -3.43 -3.19
N VAL A 342 -24.15 -4.16 -3.56
CA VAL A 342 -23.57 -4.14 -4.90
C VAL A 342 -23.67 -5.53 -5.51
N PRO A 343 -24.33 -5.69 -6.67
CA PRO A 343 -24.43 -6.98 -7.32
C PRO A 343 -23.05 -7.56 -7.68
N GLY A 344 -22.84 -8.81 -7.32
CA GLY A 344 -21.64 -9.57 -7.75
C GLY A 344 -20.36 -9.34 -6.91
N ILE A 345 -20.33 -8.36 -6.01
CA ILE A 345 -19.23 -8.13 -5.10
C ILE A 345 -19.72 -7.89 -3.67
N ALA A 346 -19.11 -8.54 -2.71
CA ALA A 346 -19.40 -8.24 -1.31
C ALA A 346 -18.78 -6.89 -0.95
N ASN A 347 -19.61 -5.87 -0.75
CA ASN A 347 -19.17 -4.53 -0.34
C ASN A 347 -18.74 -4.55 1.13
N VAL A 348 -17.54 -5.07 1.37
CA VAL A 348 -16.94 -5.21 2.69
C VAL A 348 -15.45 -4.85 2.66
N LEU A 349 -14.98 -4.28 3.75
CA LEU A 349 -13.57 -4.10 4.02
C LEU A 349 -13.10 -5.18 4.99
N ARG A 350 -12.04 -5.91 4.65
CA ARG A 350 -11.41 -6.84 5.56
C ARG A 350 -10.13 -6.25 6.14
N VAL A 351 -9.98 -6.36 7.46
CA VAL A 351 -8.71 -6.07 8.12
C VAL A 351 -8.20 -7.29 8.85
N MET A 352 -6.89 -7.44 8.93
CA MET A 352 -6.24 -8.51 9.67
C MET A 352 -5.15 -7.94 10.56
N VAL A 353 -5.19 -8.28 11.85
CA VAL A 353 -4.13 -7.93 12.79
C VAL A 353 -3.15 -9.09 12.87
N TYR A 354 -1.92 -8.85 12.43
CA TYR A 354 -0.82 -9.81 12.49
C TYR A 354 0.02 -9.55 13.73
N GLU A 355 0.28 -10.59 14.50
CA GLU A 355 1.41 -10.63 15.40
C GLU A 355 2.63 -11.09 14.62
N THR A 356 3.34 -10.11 14.10
CA THR A 356 4.62 -10.38 13.47
C THR A 356 5.68 -10.50 14.57
N ARG A 357 6.49 -11.55 14.54
CA ARG A 357 7.80 -11.45 15.17
C ARG A 357 8.43 -10.19 14.62
N GLN A 358 9.09 -9.40 15.47
CA GLN A 358 9.88 -8.26 14.99
C GLN A 358 10.57 -8.70 13.71
N GLU A 359 10.39 -7.92 12.62
CA GLU A 359 11.15 -8.20 11.40
C GLU A 359 12.58 -8.51 11.83
N PRO A 360 13.20 -9.56 11.27
CA PRO A 360 14.59 -9.81 11.62
C PRO A 360 15.32 -8.48 11.46
N LEU A 361 16.01 -8.06 12.51
CA LEU A 361 16.70 -6.76 12.62
C LEU A 361 17.75 -6.58 11.51
N SER A 362 17.78 -7.50 10.55
CA SER A 362 18.67 -7.58 9.40
C SER A 362 17.85 -7.83 8.12
N LEU A 363 18.28 -7.23 7.04
CA LEU A 363 17.84 -7.62 5.69
C LEU A 363 18.48 -8.97 5.39
N THR A 364 17.65 -10.01 5.28
CA THR A 364 18.13 -11.31 4.80
C THR A 364 18.10 -11.32 3.29
N GLU A 365 19.26 -11.40 2.69
CA GLU A 365 19.45 -11.44 1.24
C GLU A 365 19.91 -12.84 0.84
N GLU A 366 19.43 -13.34 -0.29
CA GLU A 366 20.00 -14.51 -0.92
C GLU A 366 21.15 -14.05 -1.82
N MET A 367 22.34 -14.61 -1.60
CA MET A 367 23.55 -14.28 -2.33
C MET A 367 24.12 -15.51 -2.99
N ALA A 368 24.93 -15.33 -4.03
CA ALA A 368 25.74 -16.38 -4.61
C ALA A 368 27.19 -16.21 -4.13
N LEU A 369 27.77 -17.31 -3.69
CA LEU A 369 29.21 -17.42 -3.41
C LEU A 369 29.83 -18.21 -4.53
N VAL A 370 30.77 -17.59 -5.24
CA VAL A 370 31.59 -18.17 -6.30
C VAL A 370 33.01 -18.29 -5.78
N GLU A 371 33.62 -19.49 -5.88
CA GLU A 371 34.97 -19.71 -5.38
C GLU A 371 35.75 -20.69 -6.22
N ALA A 372 37.06 -20.50 -6.26
CA ALA A 372 38.01 -21.42 -6.88
C ALA A 372 39.32 -21.52 -6.11
N ASN A 373 40.00 -22.67 -6.24
CA ASN A 373 41.33 -22.87 -5.70
C ASN A 373 42.35 -22.63 -6.81
N ILE A 374 43.34 -21.78 -6.57
CA ILE A 374 44.32 -21.33 -7.54
C ILE A 374 45.70 -21.59 -6.96
N ASP A 375 46.61 -22.28 -7.69
CA ASP A 375 47.98 -22.61 -7.28
C ASP A 375 49.04 -22.20 -8.32
N ASP A 376 48.62 -21.40 -9.33
CA ASP A 376 49.44 -21.06 -10.50
C ASP A 376 49.47 -19.53 -10.80
N MET A 377 49.06 -18.70 -9.84
CA MET A 377 49.11 -17.24 -9.94
C MET A 377 50.01 -16.63 -8.88
N SER A 378 50.72 -15.53 -9.21
CA SER A 378 51.48 -14.75 -8.26
C SER A 378 50.57 -13.97 -7.28
N ALA A 379 51.12 -13.46 -6.19
CA ALA A 379 50.38 -12.68 -5.21
C ALA A 379 49.83 -11.38 -5.81
N GLU A 380 50.55 -10.76 -6.73
CA GLU A 380 50.15 -9.53 -7.42
C GLU A 380 48.98 -9.82 -8.37
N GLU A 381 49.02 -10.91 -9.16
CA GLU A 381 47.98 -11.33 -10.05
C GLU A 381 46.68 -11.69 -9.27
N LEU A 382 46.84 -12.41 -8.13
CA LEU A 382 45.70 -12.74 -7.25
C LEU A 382 45.04 -11.47 -6.67
N ALA A 383 45.83 -10.46 -6.32
CA ALA A 383 45.35 -9.21 -5.78
C ALA A 383 44.57 -8.42 -6.81
N GLU A 384 45.10 -8.31 -8.05
CA GLU A 384 44.41 -7.66 -9.17
C GLU A 384 43.15 -8.41 -9.56
N PHE A 385 43.23 -9.73 -9.66
CA PHE A 385 42.07 -10.58 -9.96
C PHE A 385 40.95 -10.38 -8.94
N ALA A 386 41.23 -10.49 -7.63
CA ALA A 386 40.24 -10.29 -6.59
C ALA A 386 39.58 -8.90 -6.68
N GLN A 387 40.40 -7.86 -6.97
CA GLN A 387 39.88 -6.50 -7.14
C GLN A 387 39.01 -6.37 -8.37
N SER A 388 39.32 -7.06 -9.46
CA SER A 388 38.53 -7.01 -10.72
C SER A 388 37.13 -7.59 -10.57
N LEU A 389 36.89 -8.51 -9.64
CA LEU A 389 35.59 -9.13 -9.40
C LEU A 389 34.51 -8.14 -8.96
N PHE A 390 34.88 -7.03 -8.33
CA PHE A 390 33.94 -5.96 -7.99
C PHE A 390 33.34 -5.29 -9.23
N GLY A 391 34.14 -5.17 -10.31
CA GLY A 391 33.66 -4.67 -11.60
C GLY A 391 32.61 -5.58 -12.26
N GLU A 392 32.61 -6.87 -11.94
CA GLU A 392 31.66 -7.85 -12.45
C GLU A 392 30.40 -8.02 -11.57
N GLY A 393 30.35 -7.27 -10.46
CA GLY A 393 29.19 -7.23 -9.58
C GLY A 393 29.35 -7.98 -8.26
N ALA A 394 30.57 -8.39 -7.88
CA ALA A 394 30.82 -8.87 -6.53
C ALA A 394 30.62 -7.72 -5.52
N VAL A 395 29.97 -8.03 -4.40
CA VAL A 395 29.81 -7.10 -3.26
C VAL A 395 30.90 -7.32 -2.19
N ASP A 396 31.56 -8.46 -2.24
CA ASP A 396 32.71 -8.80 -1.41
C ASP A 396 33.60 -9.80 -2.14
N ALA A 397 34.91 -9.71 -1.93
CA ALA A 397 35.88 -10.66 -2.46
C ALA A 397 37.04 -10.82 -1.47
N TRP A 398 37.47 -12.04 -1.22
CA TRP A 398 38.56 -12.33 -0.29
C TRP A 398 39.37 -13.54 -0.72
N GLN A 399 40.50 -13.71 -0.09
CA GLN A 399 41.45 -14.76 -0.37
C GLN A 399 41.75 -15.57 0.91
N GLU A 400 41.81 -16.89 0.78
CA GLU A 400 42.10 -17.82 1.84
C GLU A 400 43.29 -18.71 1.44
N PRO A 401 44.44 -18.71 2.20
CA PRO A 401 45.49 -19.65 1.92
C PRO A 401 45.06 -21.07 2.21
N ILE A 402 45.38 -21.99 1.31
CA ILE A 402 44.97 -23.39 1.40
C ILE A 402 46.12 -24.34 1.07
N ALA A 403 46.07 -25.53 1.66
CA ALA A 403 46.91 -26.64 1.24
C ALA A 403 46.13 -27.52 0.24
N MET A 404 46.72 -27.78 -0.92
CA MET A 404 46.10 -28.57 -1.99
C MET A 404 46.75 -29.93 -2.12
N LYS A 405 46.14 -30.80 -2.94
CA LYS A 405 46.71 -32.13 -3.30
C LYS A 405 48.16 -31.97 -3.78
N LYS A 406 48.96 -33.04 -3.61
CA LYS A 406 50.41 -33.05 -3.96
C LYS A 406 51.23 -32.01 -3.18
N CYS A 407 50.79 -31.66 -1.95
CA CYS A 407 51.50 -30.72 -1.05
C CYS A 407 51.70 -29.31 -1.67
N ARG A 408 50.87 -28.88 -2.58
CA ARG A 408 50.95 -27.50 -3.11
C ARG A 408 50.27 -26.51 -2.18
N VAL A 409 50.88 -25.36 -2.07
CA VAL A 409 50.28 -24.18 -1.43
C VAL A 409 49.52 -23.43 -2.50
N GLY A 410 48.25 -23.13 -2.28
CA GLY A 410 47.41 -22.35 -3.15
C GLY A 410 46.58 -21.34 -2.39
N VAL A 411 45.78 -20.61 -3.11
CA VAL A 411 44.82 -19.62 -2.58
C VAL A 411 43.41 -19.95 -3.09
N LYS A 412 42.48 -20.03 -2.15
CA LYS A 412 41.06 -20.03 -2.51
C LYS A 412 40.62 -18.59 -2.63
N VAL A 413 40.24 -18.18 -3.86
CA VAL A 413 39.62 -16.89 -4.10
C VAL A 413 38.11 -17.07 -4.02
N CYS A 414 37.44 -16.20 -3.23
CA CYS A 414 36.01 -16.20 -3.01
C CYS A 414 35.42 -14.86 -3.43
N ALA A 415 34.25 -14.89 -4.04
CA ALA A 415 33.48 -13.71 -4.41
C ALA A 415 32.01 -13.90 -3.99
N LEU A 416 31.47 -12.95 -3.25
CA LEU A 416 30.06 -12.88 -2.89
C LEU A 416 29.36 -11.89 -3.82
N CYS A 417 28.28 -12.30 -4.47
CA CYS A 417 27.55 -11.45 -5.40
C CYS A 417 26.04 -11.67 -5.32
N PRO A 418 25.20 -10.72 -5.78
CA PRO A 418 23.78 -10.96 -6.00
C PRO A 418 23.59 -12.09 -7.05
N PRO A 419 22.47 -12.86 -6.97
CA PRO A 419 22.22 -13.98 -7.89
C PRO A 419 22.29 -13.61 -9.37
N GLU A 420 21.85 -12.41 -9.73
CA GLU A 420 21.88 -11.89 -11.09
C GLU A 420 23.29 -11.56 -11.63
N ALA A 421 24.26 -11.44 -10.77
CA ALA A 421 25.67 -11.22 -11.13
C ALA A 421 26.49 -12.53 -11.16
N GLU A 422 25.94 -13.64 -10.70
CA GLU A 422 26.66 -14.90 -10.51
C GLU A 422 27.37 -15.39 -11.77
N ASP A 423 26.69 -15.35 -12.92
CA ASP A 423 27.29 -15.85 -14.16
C ASP A 423 28.43 -14.95 -14.66
N ARG A 424 28.32 -13.62 -14.51
CA ARG A 424 29.40 -12.69 -14.86
C ARG A 424 30.61 -12.87 -13.95
N VAL A 425 30.38 -12.99 -12.64
CA VAL A 425 31.45 -13.25 -11.68
C VAL A 425 32.12 -14.59 -11.97
N ALA A 426 31.38 -15.64 -12.28
CA ALA A 426 31.93 -16.95 -12.60
C ALA A 426 32.73 -16.94 -13.91
N ALA A 427 32.26 -16.20 -14.93
CA ALA A 427 33.00 -16.00 -16.18
C ALA A 427 34.35 -15.32 -15.94
N ALA A 428 34.41 -14.29 -15.09
CA ALA A 428 35.65 -13.61 -14.72
C ALA A 428 36.69 -14.54 -14.09
N PHE A 429 36.25 -15.57 -13.31
CA PHE A 429 37.16 -16.58 -12.80
C PHE A 429 37.84 -17.37 -13.93
N PHE A 430 37.09 -17.76 -14.96
CA PHE A 430 37.66 -18.48 -16.10
C PHE A 430 38.52 -17.60 -17.00
N GLU A 431 38.17 -16.34 -17.16
CA GLU A 431 38.86 -15.41 -18.07
C GLU A 431 40.15 -14.85 -17.48
N ARG A 432 40.20 -14.67 -16.15
CA ARG A 432 41.26 -13.90 -15.50
C ARG A 432 42.10 -14.72 -14.51
N SER A 433 41.87 -16.06 -14.45
CA SER A 433 42.70 -16.96 -13.66
C SER A 433 42.99 -18.24 -14.41
N GLY A 434 43.92 -19.07 -13.89
CA GLY A 434 44.26 -20.39 -14.45
C GLY A 434 43.23 -21.47 -14.09
N THR A 435 42.16 -21.16 -13.36
CA THR A 435 41.22 -22.18 -12.87
C THR A 435 40.38 -22.80 -14.02
N LEU A 436 40.21 -24.12 -13.96
CA LEU A 436 39.35 -24.86 -14.89
C LEU A 436 37.95 -25.14 -14.32
N GLY A 437 37.69 -24.71 -13.09
CA GLY A 437 36.41 -24.95 -12.44
C GLY A 437 36.15 -24.05 -11.25
N VAL A 438 34.91 -23.60 -11.11
CA VAL A 438 34.43 -22.80 -9.98
C VAL A 438 33.36 -23.59 -9.20
N ARG A 439 33.28 -23.33 -7.92
CA ARG A 439 32.16 -23.81 -7.08
C ARG A 439 31.20 -22.64 -6.88
N ARG A 440 29.92 -22.94 -6.99
CA ARG A 440 28.83 -21.96 -6.77
C ARG A 440 27.94 -22.46 -5.64
N MET A 441 27.61 -21.60 -4.69
CA MET A 441 26.74 -21.91 -3.58
C MET A 441 25.78 -20.77 -3.32
N ARG A 442 24.54 -21.09 -2.96
CA ARG A 442 23.59 -20.10 -2.44
C ARG A 442 23.82 -19.93 -0.95
N VAL A 443 24.00 -18.68 -0.52
CA VAL A 443 24.20 -18.33 0.88
C VAL A 443 23.20 -17.26 1.29
N ARG A 444 22.71 -17.37 2.51
CA ARG A 444 21.89 -16.32 3.11
C ARG A 444 22.80 -15.36 3.85
N ARG A 445 22.68 -14.08 3.53
CA ARG A 445 23.42 -12.99 4.17
C ARG A 445 22.44 -12.13 4.96
N ASP A 446 22.72 -11.95 6.25
CA ASP A 446 22.03 -11.00 7.08
C ASP A 446 22.82 -9.71 7.18
N SER A 447 22.25 -8.59 6.67
CA SER A 447 22.87 -7.27 6.71
C SER A 447 21.98 -6.29 7.45
N LEU A 448 22.59 -5.38 8.23
CA LEU A 448 21.83 -4.31 8.86
C LEU A 448 21.39 -3.28 7.81
N PRO A 449 20.15 -2.78 7.87
CA PRO A 449 19.75 -1.61 7.10
C PRO A 449 20.70 -0.46 7.40
N ARG A 450 21.20 0.19 6.34
CA ARG A 450 22.19 1.27 6.48
C ARG A 450 21.81 2.45 5.60
N GLU A 451 21.99 3.63 6.17
CA GLU A 451 21.86 4.91 5.48
C GLU A 451 23.24 5.48 5.22
N GLU A 452 23.48 6.05 4.04
CA GLU A 452 24.70 6.78 3.72
C GLU A 452 24.41 8.27 3.75
N THR A 453 25.17 9.02 4.55
CA THR A 453 25.06 10.47 4.70
C THR A 453 26.40 11.11 4.36
N VAL A 454 26.37 12.17 3.54
CA VAL A 454 27.57 13.01 3.32
C VAL A 454 27.66 13.99 4.46
N PHE A 455 28.71 13.81 5.31
CA PHE A 455 28.95 14.64 6.46
C PHE A 455 30.06 15.63 6.19
N GLU A 456 29.84 16.91 6.53
CA GLU A 456 30.85 17.97 6.45
C GLU A 456 31.56 18.08 7.78
N SER A 457 32.73 17.43 7.86
CA SER A 457 33.61 17.47 9.04
C SER A 457 34.56 18.66 9.00
N SER A 458 35.20 18.94 10.13
CA SER A 458 36.30 19.95 10.21
C SER A 458 37.48 19.61 9.29
N PHE A 459 37.58 18.39 8.76
CA PHE A 459 38.64 17.92 7.87
C PHE A 459 38.22 17.82 6.41
N GLY A 460 36.90 18.05 6.09
CA GLY A 460 36.32 17.94 4.76
C GLY A 460 35.10 16.99 4.69
N LYS A 461 34.57 16.82 3.49
CA LYS A 461 33.41 15.96 3.24
C LYS A 461 33.78 14.49 3.32
N VAL A 462 32.98 13.73 4.09
CA VAL A 462 33.16 12.30 4.29
C VAL A 462 31.79 11.61 4.24
N ARG A 463 31.68 10.53 3.52
CA ARG A 463 30.50 9.67 3.57
C ARG A 463 30.53 8.84 4.85
N VAL A 464 29.42 8.84 5.56
CA VAL A 464 29.24 8.08 6.80
C VAL A 464 28.08 7.13 6.61
N LYS A 465 28.31 5.83 6.74
CA LYS A 465 27.29 4.79 6.78
C LYS A 465 26.83 4.59 8.21
N THR A 466 25.53 4.73 8.45
CA THR A 466 24.90 4.50 9.76
C THR A 466 23.96 3.31 9.65
N ALA A 467 24.14 2.33 10.52
CA ALA A 467 23.23 1.19 10.69
C ALA A 467 22.60 1.24 12.07
N ARG A 468 21.34 0.79 12.17
CA ARG A 468 20.58 0.71 13.42
C ARG A 468 20.16 -0.71 13.70
N PHE A 469 20.29 -1.15 14.94
CA PHE A 469 19.93 -2.50 15.37
C PHE A 469 19.47 -2.48 16.82
N GLY A 470 18.16 -2.69 17.07
CA GLY A 470 17.60 -2.88 18.40
C GLY A 470 18.03 -1.81 19.42
N GLY A 471 18.00 -0.55 19.07
CA GLY A 471 18.49 0.54 19.95
C GLY A 471 20.01 0.81 19.88
N ILE A 472 20.76 -0.03 19.16
CA ILE A 472 22.20 0.20 18.90
C ILE A 472 22.32 0.94 17.57
N ARG A 473 23.08 2.05 17.59
CA ARG A 473 23.50 2.80 16.39
C ARG A 473 24.98 2.52 16.13
N LYS A 474 25.30 2.12 14.90
CA LYS A 474 26.68 1.93 14.44
C LYS A 474 26.95 2.85 13.27
N SER A 475 27.96 3.69 13.38
CA SER A 475 28.38 4.59 12.31
C SER A 475 29.80 4.26 11.87
N LYS A 476 30.07 4.30 10.56
CA LYS A 476 31.35 4.03 9.95
C LYS A 476 31.63 5.04 8.84
N ALA A 477 32.75 5.74 8.90
CA ALA A 477 33.18 6.61 7.83
C ALA A 477 33.79 5.78 6.68
N GLU A 478 33.55 6.21 5.43
CA GLU A 478 34.10 5.55 4.23
C GLU A 478 35.59 5.61 4.18
N ALA A 479 36.23 4.46 4.01
CA ALA A 479 37.68 4.30 4.08
C ALA A 479 38.40 5.13 3.01
N ASP A 480 37.87 5.19 1.78
CA ASP A 480 38.48 5.95 0.69
C ASP A 480 38.50 7.45 0.95
N ASP A 481 37.43 7.98 1.58
CA ASP A 481 37.35 9.40 1.91
C ASP A 481 38.31 9.74 3.04
N ILE A 482 38.38 8.85 4.06
CA ILE A 482 39.37 8.98 5.15
C ILE A 482 40.79 8.89 4.62
N ALA A 483 41.11 7.96 3.69
CA ALA A 483 42.44 7.81 3.11
C ALA A 483 42.87 9.07 2.34
N LYS A 484 41.98 9.65 1.53
CA LYS A 484 42.25 10.91 0.81
C LYS A 484 42.54 12.06 1.75
N ILE A 485 41.80 12.20 2.85
CA ILE A 485 42.00 13.26 3.83
C ILE A 485 43.25 12.99 4.66
N SER A 486 43.50 11.74 5.05
CA SER A 486 44.72 11.34 5.76
C SER A 486 45.96 11.70 5.00
N ALA A 487 46.01 11.44 3.68
CA ALA A 487 47.11 11.82 2.81
C ALA A 487 47.33 13.35 2.77
N LYS A 488 46.27 14.14 2.75
CA LYS A 488 46.33 15.62 2.73
C LYS A 488 46.78 16.20 4.09
N THR A 489 46.24 15.68 5.18
CA THR A 489 46.42 16.21 6.52
C THR A 489 47.64 15.62 7.23
N ARG A 490 48.24 14.57 6.69
CA ARG A 490 49.31 13.75 7.31
C ARG A 490 48.89 13.18 8.68
N MET A 491 47.60 13.11 8.96
CA MET A 491 47.07 12.51 10.19
C MET A 491 46.89 11.00 9.98
N PRO A 492 47.31 10.16 10.93
CA PRO A 492 47.09 8.71 10.82
C PRO A 492 45.65 8.36 10.64
N PHE A 493 45.33 7.43 9.71
CA PHE A 493 44.01 7.02 9.30
C PHE A 493 43.03 6.76 10.49
N GLY A 494 43.48 5.91 11.45
CA GLY A 494 42.61 5.56 12.60
C GLY A 494 42.32 6.73 13.54
N LYS A 495 43.27 7.69 13.67
CA LYS A 495 43.06 8.91 14.47
C LYS A 495 42.10 9.88 13.79
N LEU A 496 42.20 10.01 12.47
CA LEU A 496 41.34 10.85 11.67
C LEU A 496 39.89 10.29 11.65
N SER A 497 39.74 9.00 11.41
CA SER A 497 38.46 8.33 11.41
C SER A 497 37.66 8.51 12.71
N ARG A 498 38.34 8.33 13.87
CA ARG A 498 37.71 8.56 15.17
C ARG A 498 37.26 10.01 15.36
N LYS A 499 38.09 10.98 15.02
CA LYS A 499 37.74 12.41 15.17
C LYS A 499 36.52 12.78 14.32
N ILE A 500 36.46 12.27 13.10
CA ILE A 500 35.33 12.54 12.21
C ILE A 500 34.03 11.88 12.73
N LEU A 501 34.13 10.65 13.23
CA LEU A 501 32.95 9.97 13.83
C LEU A 501 32.50 10.67 15.12
N ASP A 502 33.42 11.12 15.98
CA ASP A 502 33.08 11.88 17.18
C ASP A 502 32.39 13.22 16.87
N GLU A 503 32.79 13.89 15.76
CA GLU A 503 32.09 15.09 15.27
C GLU A 503 30.68 14.76 14.73
N PHE A 504 30.58 13.67 13.99
CA PHE A 504 29.30 13.22 13.41
C PHE A 504 28.28 12.85 14.50
N GLU A 505 28.74 12.14 15.54
CA GLU A 505 27.85 11.74 16.65
C GLU A 505 27.40 12.94 17.48
N ARG A 506 28.27 13.92 17.72
CA ARG A 506 27.88 15.15 18.41
C ARG A 506 26.86 15.98 17.67
N LYS A 507 27.01 16.17 16.35
CA LYS A 507 26.07 16.94 15.53
C LYS A 507 24.76 16.19 15.24
N GLY A 508 24.70 14.88 15.43
CA GLY A 508 23.51 14.07 15.29
C GLY A 508 22.73 13.87 16.59
N ALA A 509 23.23 14.46 17.70
CA ALA A 509 22.57 14.51 19.01
C ALA A 509 21.92 15.89 19.30
N GLU A 510 22.24 16.91 18.49
CA GLU A 510 21.53 18.19 18.40
C GLU A 510 20.39 18.13 17.38
#